data_07845e4c234f2a79e334aa40d6642319
#
_entry.id   07845e4c234f2a79e334aa40d6642319
#
_cell.length_a   1.000
_cell.length_b   1.000
_cell.length_c   1.000
_cell.angle_alpha   90.00
_cell.angle_beta   90.00
_cell.angle_gamma   90.00
#
_symmetry.space_group_name_H-M   'P 1'
#
loop_
_entity.id
_entity.type
_entity.pdbx_description
1 polymer ?
#
loop_
_entity_poly.entity_id
_entity_poly.type
_entity_poly.pdbx_seq_one_letter_code
_entity_poly.pdbx_strand_id
1 'polypeptide(L)'
;MYHELGVASWGKLKADVVAVNRKGHIVIVEVKSCWADFHTDHKYHKYLPYCNQFYFVFTDTLWASHSDRIVLPRECGVLVLSSTTGLVEAVRPSTNRKMEPSVKKDMVLRMAWRAATYSKYQGTRRTRVFLQTQ
;
A
#
# COMPACT_ATOMS: atom_id res chain seq x y z
N MET A 1 -5.61 8.37 0.75
CA MET A 1 -5.20 7.03 1.21
C MET A 1 -6.42 6.17 1.46
N TYR A 2 -6.44 4.96 0.94
CA TYR A 2 -7.55 4.03 1.12
C TYR A 2 -7.08 2.72 1.72
N HIS A 3 -7.86 2.20 2.68
CA HIS A 3 -7.65 0.91 3.28
C HIS A 3 -8.46 -0.15 2.52
N GLU A 4 -7.85 -1.29 2.30
CA GLU A 4 -8.50 -2.46 1.68
C GLU A 4 -9.17 -2.17 0.34
N LEU A 5 -8.53 -1.40 -0.52
CA LEU A 5 -9.02 -1.16 -1.86
C LEU A 5 -8.85 -2.41 -2.72
N GLY A 6 -9.92 -2.83 -3.39
CA GLY A 6 -9.84 -3.87 -4.41
C GLY A 6 -9.06 -3.39 -5.62
N VAL A 7 -7.98 -4.07 -5.96
CA VAL A 7 -7.09 -3.68 -7.07
C VAL A 7 -7.32 -4.47 -8.35
N ALA A 8 -7.99 -5.61 -8.26
CA ALA A 8 -8.36 -6.41 -9.43
C ALA A 8 -9.85 -6.20 -9.79
N SER A 9 -10.20 -6.44 -11.05
CA SER A 9 -11.54 -6.23 -11.57
C SER A 9 -12.65 -6.94 -10.77
N TRP A 10 -12.29 -8.03 -10.11
CA TRP A 10 -13.24 -8.87 -9.39
C TRP A 10 -13.20 -8.70 -7.87
N GLY A 11 -12.42 -7.74 -7.37
CA GLY A 11 -12.29 -7.50 -5.94
C GLY A 11 -11.64 -8.64 -5.15
N LYS A 12 -11.03 -9.60 -5.81
CA LYS A 12 -10.36 -10.75 -5.17
C LYS A 12 -9.02 -10.40 -4.56
N LEU A 13 -8.40 -9.33 -5.04
CA LEU A 13 -7.11 -8.84 -4.54
C LEU A 13 -7.36 -7.50 -3.87
N LYS A 14 -7.12 -7.43 -2.57
CA LYS A 14 -7.32 -6.21 -1.78
C LYS A 14 -6.00 -5.78 -1.17
N ALA A 15 -5.64 -4.53 -1.39
CA ALA A 15 -4.47 -3.93 -0.76
C ALA A 15 -4.87 -3.29 0.57
N ASP A 16 -4.00 -3.40 1.58
CA ASP A 16 -4.26 -2.80 2.90
C ASP A 16 -4.34 -1.27 2.80
N VAL A 17 -3.42 -0.67 2.07
CA VAL A 17 -3.37 0.78 1.88
C VAL A 17 -2.99 1.08 0.44
N VAL A 18 -3.73 2.00 -0.17
CA VAL A 18 -3.40 2.55 -1.49
C VAL A 18 -3.35 4.06 -1.39
N ALA A 19 -2.28 4.65 -1.88
CA ALA A 19 -2.11 6.11 -1.90
C ALA A 19 -1.84 6.59 -3.33
N VAL A 20 -2.32 7.78 -3.64
CA VAL A 20 -2.08 8.41 -4.94
C VAL A 20 -1.71 9.88 -4.72
N ASN A 21 -0.78 10.39 -5.52
CA ASN A 21 -0.45 11.81 -5.52
C ASN A 21 -1.12 12.52 -6.71
N ARG A 22 -0.91 13.84 -6.80
CA ARG A 22 -1.50 14.67 -7.87
C ARG A 22 -1.05 14.29 -9.28
N LYS A 23 0.12 13.66 -9.39
CA LYS A 23 0.64 13.19 -10.67
C LYS A 23 0.12 11.82 -11.06
N GLY A 24 -0.74 11.23 -10.23
CA GLY A 24 -1.26 9.88 -10.45
C GLY A 24 -0.28 8.78 -10.07
N HIS A 25 0.78 9.09 -9.33
CA HIS A 25 1.72 8.09 -8.80
C HIS A 25 1.05 7.28 -7.70
N ILE A 26 0.97 5.97 -7.89
CA ILE A 26 0.25 5.06 -6.99
C ILE A 26 1.24 4.24 -6.18
N VAL A 27 1.02 4.24 -4.87
CA VAL A 27 1.78 3.43 -3.92
C VAL A 27 0.82 2.47 -3.23
N ILE A 28 1.18 1.18 -3.23
CA ILE A 28 0.48 0.16 -2.46
C ILE A 28 1.35 -0.22 -1.27
N VAL A 29 0.72 -0.34 -0.12
CA VAL A 29 1.38 -0.72 1.13
C VAL A 29 0.63 -1.90 1.75
N GLU A 30 1.39 -2.94 2.11
CA GLU A 30 0.90 -4.08 2.88
C GLU A 30 1.48 -4.03 4.29
N VAL A 31 0.61 -4.10 5.28
CA VAL A 31 0.99 -4.01 6.69
C VAL A 31 1.20 -5.42 7.25
N LYS A 32 2.34 -5.66 7.88
CA LYS A 32 2.71 -6.93 8.51
C LYS A 32 3.08 -6.71 9.97
N SER A 33 2.33 -7.31 10.86
CA SER A 33 2.51 -7.17 12.31
C SER A 33 3.11 -8.41 12.97
N CYS A 34 3.10 -9.56 12.30
CA CYS A 34 3.69 -10.78 12.85
C CYS A 34 4.43 -11.57 11.77
N TRP A 35 5.41 -12.38 12.23
CA TRP A 35 6.25 -13.18 11.35
C TRP A 35 5.44 -14.21 10.54
N ALA A 36 4.50 -14.90 11.18
CA ALA A 36 3.71 -15.92 10.51
C ALA A 36 2.92 -15.35 9.33
N ASP A 37 2.35 -14.16 9.49
CA ASP A 37 1.58 -13.48 8.48
C ASP A 37 2.44 -13.09 7.28
N PHE A 38 3.64 -12.59 7.53
CA PHE A 38 4.60 -12.26 6.49
C PHE A 38 5.15 -13.50 5.80
N HIS A 39 5.58 -14.50 6.59
CA HIS A 39 6.25 -15.70 6.08
C HIS A 39 5.34 -16.52 5.15
N THR A 40 4.04 -16.51 5.40
CA THR A 40 3.06 -17.23 4.58
C THR A 40 2.52 -16.40 3.42
N ASP A 41 2.83 -15.11 3.36
CA ASP A 41 2.33 -14.24 2.30
C ASP A 41 3.18 -14.38 1.03
N HIS A 42 2.56 -14.89 -0.01
CA HIS A 42 3.17 -15.00 -1.34
C HIS A 42 2.43 -14.18 -2.40
N LYS A 43 1.58 -13.25 -1.98
CA LYS A 43 0.70 -12.50 -2.88
C LYS A 43 1.28 -11.19 -3.36
N TYR A 44 2.38 -10.70 -2.80
CA TYR A 44 2.90 -9.36 -3.09
C TYR A 44 3.10 -9.10 -4.58
N HIS A 45 3.56 -10.11 -5.33
CA HIS A 45 3.81 -9.97 -6.77
C HIS A 45 2.54 -9.69 -7.56
N LYS A 46 1.37 -10.04 -7.03
CA LYS A 46 0.08 -9.77 -7.66
C LYS A 46 -0.30 -8.29 -7.60
N TYR A 47 0.23 -7.56 -6.63
CA TYR A 47 -0.03 -6.12 -6.49
C TYR A 47 0.85 -5.25 -7.40
N LEU A 48 2.00 -5.77 -7.82
CA LEU A 48 2.99 -4.97 -8.54
C LEU A 48 2.45 -4.31 -9.83
N PRO A 49 1.62 -4.97 -10.65
CA PRO A 49 1.07 -4.33 -11.84
C PRO A 49 0.15 -3.14 -11.56
N TYR A 50 -0.39 -3.04 -10.34
CA TYR A 50 -1.39 -2.06 -9.96
C TYR A 50 -0.83 -0.83 -9.26
N CYS A 51 0.48 -0.71 -9.18
CA CYS A 51 1.13 0.42 -8.52
C CYS A 51 2.43 0.81 -9.19
N ASN A 52 2.90 2.03 -8.89
CA ASN A 52 4.23 2.47 -9.28
C ASN A 52 5.28 2.02 -8.26
N GLN A 53 4.91 1.98 -6.98
CA GLN A 53 5.78 1.52 -5.90
C GLN A 53 4.99 0.65 -4.94
N PHE A 54 5.67 -0.36 -4.39
CA PHE A 54 5.10 -1.28 -3.42
C PHE A 54 5.97 -1.36 -2.18
N TYR A 55 5.35 -1.21 -1.00
CA TYR A 55 6.03 -1.26 0.29
C TYR A 55 5.37 -2.28 1.21
N PHE A 56 6.22 -2.98 1.96
CA PHE A 56 5.78 -3.60 3.20
C PHE A 56 6.03 -2.64 4.36
N VAL A 57 5.07 -2.52 5.24
CA VAL A 57 5.24 -1.87 6.55
C VAL A 57 5.32 -2.95 7.60
N PHE A 58 6.45 -2.99 8.31
CA PHE A 58 6.63 -3.87 9.46
C PHE A 58 6.52 -3.04 10.72
N THR A 59 5.96 -3.64 11.77
CA THR A 59 6.07 -3.04 13.10
C THR A 59 7.54 -3.06 13.54
N ASP A 60 7.94 -2.11 14.38
CA ASP A 60 9.32 -2.03 14.87
C ASP A 60 9.73 -3.29 15.63
N THR A 61 8.81 -3.90 16.38
CA THR A 61 9.06 -5.16 17.09
C THR A 61 9.32 -6.31 16.14
N LEU A 62 8.54 -6.45 15.08
CA LEU A 62 8.75 -7.49 14.07
C LEU A 62 10.07 -7.26 13.32
N TRP A 63 10.37 -6.02 12.95
CA TRP A 63 11.60 -5.68 12.25
C TRP A 63 12.84 -5.95 13.11
N ALA A 64 12.80 -5.55 14.38
CA ALA A 64 13.93 -5.76 15.29
C ALA A 64 14.21 -7.25 15.50
N SER A 65 13.19 -8.09 15.57
CA SER A 65 13.38 -9.52 15.85
C SER A 65 13.63 -10.37 14.61
N HIS A 66 13.20 -9.94 13.42
CA HIS A 66 13.23 -10.79 12.22
C HIS A 66 13.86 -10.15 10.98
N SER A 67 14.44 -8.97 11.08
CA SER A 67 15.00 -8.25 9.92
C SER A 67 16.05 -9.07 9.15
N ASP A 68 16.82 -9.88 9.83
CA ASP A 68 17.82 -10.78 9.25
C ASP A 68 17.21 -11.94 8.45
N ARG A 69 15.94 -12.27 8.72
CA ARG A 69 15.20 -13.33 8.04
C ARG A 69 14.25 -12.82 6.96
N ILE A 70 14.02 -11.51 6.93
CA ILE A 70 13.12 -10.90 5.95
C ILE A 70 13.88 -10.69 4.65
N VAL A 71 13.64 -11.58 3.69
CA VAL A 71 14.20 -11.51 2.34
C VAL A 71 13.11 -11.03 1.41
N LEU A 72 13.35 -9.90 0.76
CA LEU A 72 12.40 -9.29 -0.16
C LEU A 72 13.07 -9.00 -1.50
N PRO A 73 12.34 -9.16 -2.61
CA PRO A 73 12.85 -8.77 -3.92
C PRO A 73 13.05 -7.25 -3.99
N ARG A 74 13.88 -6.83 -4.94
CA ARG A 74 14.26 -5.42 -5.12
C ARG A 74 13.08 -4.50 -5.39
N GLU A 75 12.02 -5.03 -5.99
CA GLU A 75 10.82 -4.27 -6.32
C GLU A 75 10.09 -3.76 -5.08
N CYS A 76 10.24 -4.44 -3.96
CA CYS A 76 9.55 -4.10 -2.72
C CYS A 76 10.39 -3.18 -1.85
N GLY A 77 9.79 -2.10 -1.40
CA GLY A 77 10.37 -1.24 -0.36
C GLY A 77 9.99 -1.71 1.04
N VAL A 78 10.66 -1.17 2.03
CA VAL A 78 10.42 -1.48 3.43
C VAL A 78 10.23 -0.20 4.21
N LEU A 79 9.12 -0.13 4.93
CA LEU A 79 8.80 0.90 5.90
C LEU A 79 8.69 0.24 7.27
N VAL A 80 9.12 0.93 8.30
CA VAL A 80 9.00 0.46 9.69
C VAL A 80 8.17 1.44 10.48
N LEU A 81 7.13 0.92 11.13
CA LEU A 81 6.23 1.70 11.98
C LEU A 81 6.69 1.63 13.42
N SER A 82 6.96 2.79 14.00
CA SER A 82 7.29 2.89 15.42
C SER A 82 6.04 2.72 16.27
N SER A 83 6.07 1.77 17.20
CA SER A 83 4.98 1.54 18.14
C SER A 83 4.88 2.64 19.21
N THR A 84 5.94 3.40 19.43
CA THR A 84 5.97 4.46 20.45
C THR A 84 5.53 5.81 19.87
N THR A 85 5.96 6.15 18.66
CA THR A 85 5.67 7.47 18.06
C THR A 85 4.55 7.43 17.03
N GLY A 86 4.22 6.26 16.48
CA GLY A 86 3.29 6.13 15.37
C GLY A 86 3.86 6.62 14.04
N LEU A 87 5.13 6.99 13.99
CA LEU A 87 5.78 7.46 12.79
C LEU A 87 6.32 6.29 11.97
N VAL A 88 6.38 6.48 10.65
CA VAL A 88 6.87 5.50 9.71
C VAL A 88 8.21 5.97 9.15
N GLU A 89 9.21 5.09 9.17
CA GLU A 89 10.52 5.34 8.63
C GLU A 89 10.77 4.46 7.41
N ALA A 90 11.28 5.05 6.33
CA ALA A 90 11.67 4.31 5.13
C ALA A 90 13.07 3.70 5.34
N VAL A 91 13.12 2.37 5.39
CA VAL A 91 14.37 1.62 5.56
C VAL A 91 14.97 1.26 4.22
N ARG A 92 14.12 0.93 3.24
CA ARG A 92 14.54 0.60 1.87
C ARG A 92 13.52 1.15 0.88
N PRO A 93 13.95 1.90 -0.15
CA PRO A 93 13.02 2.39 -1.16
C PRO A 93 12.52 1.26 -2.06
N SER A 94 11.28 1.38 -2.51
CA SER A 94 10.74 0.53 -3.56
C SER A 94 11.28 0.98 -4.91
N THR A 95 11.44 0.04 -5.83
CA THR A 95 11.67 0.36 -7.24
C THR A 95 10.47 1.15 -7.78
N ASN A 96 10.75 2.22 -8.53
CA ASN A 96 9.71 2.97 -9.21
C ASN A 96 9.41 2.28 -10.56
N ARG A 97 8.16 1.84 -10.74
CA ARG A 97 7.72 1.09 -11.91
C ARG A 97 6.79 1.93 -12.75
N LYS A 98 6.90 1.75 -14.06
CA LYS A 98 5.93 2.33 -15.00
C LYS A 98 4.71 1.42 -15.07
N MET A 99 3.53 1.99 -14.85
CA MET A 99 2.27 1.25 -14.97
C MET A 99 1.76 1.28 -16.40
N GLU A 100 1.08 0.20 -16.78
CA GLU A 100 0.26 0.19 -17.98
C GLU A 100 -0.79 1.33 -17.89
N PRO A 101 -0.93 2.20 -18.92
CA PRO A 101 -1.85 3.34 -18.81
C PRO A 101 -3.30 2.98 -18.52
N SER A 102 -3.82 1.88 -19.10
CA SER A 102 -5.19 1.43 -18.86
C SER A 102 -5.40 0.95 -17.42
N VAL A 103 -4.41 0.27 -16.85
CA VAL A 103 -4.44 -0.17 -15.44
C VAL A 103 -4.39 1.03 -14.51
N LYS A 104 -3.53 2.00 -14.80
CA LYS A 104 -3.43 3.23 -14.01
C LYS A 104 -4.75 3.99 -14.00
N LYS A 105 -5.36 4.17 -15.17
CA LYS A 105 -6.67 4.83 -15.30
C LYS A 105 -7.73 4.12 -14.46
N ASP A 106 -7.79 2.79 -14.54
CA ASP A 106 -8.75 2.00 -13.78
C ASP A 106 -8.54 2.17 -12.28
N MET A 107 -7.30 2.13 -11.81
CA MET A 107 -6.99 2.33 -10.39
C MET A 107 -7.40 3.71 -9.89
N VAL A 108 -7.10 4.75 -10.64
CA VAL A 108 -7.47 6.13 -10.27
C VAL A 108 -8.99 6.28 -10.22
N LEU A 109 -9.71 5.71 -11.19
CA LEU A 109 -11.16 5.75 -11.21
C LEU A 109 -11.79 5.01 -10.03
N ARG A 110 -11.24 3.85 -9.66
CA ARG A 110 -11.69 3.11 -8.47
C ARG A 110 -11.50 3.91 -7.20
N MET A 111 -10.36 4.57 -7.07
CA MET A 111 -10.07 5.41 -5.91
C MET A 111 -11.02 6.61 -5.84
N ALA A 112 -11.28 7.26 -6.97
CA ALA A 112 -12.22 8.37 -7.05
C ALA A 112 -13.65 7.93 -6.71
N TRP A 113 -14.09 6.80 -7.23
CA TRP A 113 -15.40 6.24 -6.95
C TRP A 113 -15.57 5.91 -5.47
N ARG A 114 -14.57 5.30 -4.88
CA ARG A 114 -14.59 4.96 -3.46
C ARG A 114 -14.62 6.22 -2.59
N ALA A 115 -13.89 7.27 -2.96
CA ALA A 115 -13.93 8.55 -2.27
C ALA A 115 -15.34 9.15 -2.26
N ALA A 116 -15.98 9.18 -3.42
CA ALA A 116 -17.32 9.71 -3.56
C ALA A 116 -18.34 8.91 -2.74
N THR A 117 -18.24 7.58 -2.77
CA THR A 117 -19.13 6.70 -2.02
C THR A 117 -18.95 6.87 -0.51
N TYR A 118 -17.71 6.94 -0.03
CA TYR A 118 -17.43 7.12 1.39
C TYR A 118 -17.90 8.46 1.90
N SER A 119 -17.65 9.53 1.18
CA SER A 119 -18.07 10.88 1.56
C SER A 119 -19.59 11.00 1.65
N LYS A 120 -20.33 10.26 0.83
CA LYS A 120 -21.79 10.26 0.83
C LYS A 120 -22.40 9.48 2.00
N TYR A 121 -21.83 8.33 2.37
CA TYR A 121 -22.48 7.40 3.30
C TYR A 121 -21.91 7.40 4.71
N GLN A 122 -20.74 7.98 4.95
CA GLN A 122 -20.06 7.86 6.24
C GLN A 122 -20.02 9.17 7.05
N GLY A 123 -20.92 10.09 6.80
CA GLY A 123 -21.17 11.31 7.58
C GLY A 123 -20.02 11.88 8.40
N THR A 124 -19.73 11.26 9.54
CA THR A 124 -18.69 11.71 10.46
C THR A 124 -17.35 11.00 10.28
N ARG A 125 -17.32 9.85 9.61
CA ARG A 125 -16.07 9.15 9.32
C ARG A 125 -15.52 9.64 7.99
N ARG A 126 -14.54 10.48 8.06
CA ARG A 126 -13.89 11.01 6.87
C ARG A 126 -12.88 10.00 6.35
N THR A 127 -13.19 9.42 5.20
CA THR A 127 -12.14 8.80 4.39
C THR A 127 -11.44 9.93 3.66
N ARG A 128 -10.20 10.18 4.03
CA ARG A 128 -9.40 11.19 3.34
C ARG A 128 -8.65 10.55 2.20
N VAL A 129 -8.81 11.10 1.01
CA VAL A 129 -7.89 10.85 -0.09
C VAL A 129 -6.71 11.78 0.12
N PHE A 130 -5.55 11.20 0.42
CA PHE A 130 -4.33 12.00 0.51
C PHE A 130 -3.69 12.06 -0.87
N LEU A 131 -3.78 13.21 -1.49
CA LEU A 131 -3.03 13.51 -2.68
C LEU A 131 -1.73 14.17 -2.23
N GLN A 132 -0.63 13.43 -2.32
CA GLN A 132 0.68 13.99 -2.01
C GLN A 132 1.23 14.67 -3.26
N THR A 133 1.60 15.93 -3.12
CA THR A 133 2.42 16.62 -4.10
C THR A 133 3.87 16.24 -3.88
N GLN A 134 4.46 15.70 -4.89
CA GLN A 134 5.92 15.61 -4.96
C GLN A 134 6.47 16.85 -5.62
#